data_2c709d2530c0db3c8af9bb107013052b
#
_entry.id   2c709d2530c0db3c8af9bb107013052b
#
_cell.length_a   1.000
_cell.length_b   1.000
_cell.length_c   1.000
_cell.angle_alpha   90.00
_cell.angle_beta   90.00
_cell.angle_gamma   90.00
#
_symmetry.space_group_name_H-M   'P 1'
#
loop_
_entity.id
_entity.type
_entity.pdbx_description
1 polymer ?
#
loop_
_entity_poly.entity_id
_entity_poly.type
_entity_poly.pdbx_seq_one_letter_code
_entity_poly.pdbx_strand_id
1 'polypeptide(L)'
;MAYAKSAHLPLSALNPPKTLVRLVARKGLTQARHDADWTRWNLQDETIVDDPAYREKIVQQLRACHDGGPDELYQTMYEASMVRDEGMARTIVTLVEAMRAGADASSGPVVSYTGGGHIQYNLPVPKRVARRLSNEVRQITVYMTSFEQGRLDDLHEMIAGKISDYLWLTPVSAQGLPRRCR
;
A
#
# COMPACT_ATOMS: atom_id res chain seq x y z
N MET A 1 10.16 8.48 13.27
CA MET A 1 10.04 7.78 14.59
C MET A 1 10.41 8.71 15.77
N ALA A 2 11.54 9.42 15.76
CA ALA A 2 11.92 10.31 16.86
C ALA A 2 10.87 11.39 17.18
N TYR A 3 10.36 12.07 16.15
CA TYR A 3 9.30 13.08 16.32
C TYR A 3 8.03 12.51 16.95
N ALA A 4 7.53 11.38 16.45
CA ALA A 4 6.31 10.77 17.00
C ALA A 4 6.49 10.41 18.48
N LYS A 5 7.68 9.92 18.86
CA LYS A 5 8.01 9.64 20.26
C LYS A 5 8.03 10.91 21.11
N SER A 6 8.69 11.98 20.65
CA SER A 6 8.77 13.26 21.38
C SER A 6 7.43 13.98 21.48
N ALA A 7 6.56 13.82 20.48
CA ALA A 7 5.22 14.41 20.44
C ALA A 7 4.13 13.47 21.03
N HIS A 8 4.53 12.34 21.63
CA HIS A 8 3.61 11.34 22.21
C HIS A 8 2.52 10.85 21.24
N LEU A 9 2.82 10.83 19.92
CA LEU A 9 1.87 10.35 18.92
C LEU A 9 1.77 8.82 18.95
N PRO A 10 0.57 8.25 18.94
CA PRO A 10 0.39 6.81 18.88
C PRO A 10 0.95 6.27 17.55
N LEU A 11 1.63 5.14 17.61
CA LEU A 11 2.17 4.44 16.46
C LEU A 11 1.56 3.06 16.33
N SER A 12 1.14 2.71 15.12
CA SER A 12 0.60 1.40 14.80
C SER A 12 1.36 0.76 13.64
N ALA A 13 1.56 -0.56 13.71
CA ALA A 13 2.13 -1.32 12.61
C ALA A 13 1.07 -1.47 11.50
N LEU A 14 1.44 -1.08 10.29
CA LEU A 14 0.50 -1.04 9.17
C LEU A 14 0.39 -2.37 8.42
N ASN A 15 1.51 -3.06 8.23
CA ASN A 15 1.54 -4.29 7.44
C ASN A 15 0.89 -5.47 8.16
N PRO A 16 0.16 -6.33 7.44
CA PRO A 16 -0.16 -7.65 7.94
C PRO A 16 1.13 -8.48 8.12
N PRO A 17 1.07 -9.61 8.83
CA PRO A 17 2.25 -10.43 9.07
C PRO A 17 2.94 -10.89 7.80
N LYS A 18 4.26 -10.80 7.81
CA LYS A 18 5.09 -11.21 6.68
C LYS A 18 4.92 -12.68 6.32
N THR A 19 4.66 -13.54 7.31
CA THR A 19 4.39 -14.97 7.12
C THR A 19 3.16 -15.20 6.26
N LEU A 20 2.07 -14.47 6.53
CA LEU A 20 0.83 -14.54 5.77
C LEU A 20 1.03 -14.09 4.31
N VAL A 21 1.66 -12.93 4.10
CA VAL A 21 1.92 -12.42 2.74
C VAL A 21 2.79 -13.41 1.94
N ARG A 22 3.81 -14.00 2.58
CA ARG A 22 4.65 -15.02 1.96
C ARG A 22 3.91 -16.32 1.67
N LEU A 23 2.97 -16.70 2.52
CA LEU A 23 2.12 -17.87 2.30
C LEU A 23 1.31 -17.69 1.01
N VAL A 24 0.64 -16.55 0.85
CA VAL A 24 -0.13 -16.23 -0.37
C VAL A 24 0.77 -16.19 -1.60
N ALA A 25 1.93 -15.56 -1.51
CA ALA A 25 2.89 -15.49 -2.63
C ALA A 25 3.37 -16.87 -3.10
N ARG A 26 3.41 -17.87 -2.20
CA ARG A 26 3.88 -19.23 -2.52
C ARG A 26 2.76 -20.18 -2.95
N LYS A 27 1.59 -20.07 -2.34
CA LYS A 27 0.50 -21.03 -2.51
C LYS A 27 -0.71 -20.50 -3.27
N GLY A 28 -0.75 -19.17 -3.51
CA GLY A 28 -1.92 -18.48 -4.02
C GLY A 28 -2.99 -18.26 -2.95
N LEU A 29 -3.91 -17.35 -3.24
CA LEU A 29 -4.95 -16.90 -2.31
C LEU A 29 -5.92 -18.03 -1.93
N THR A 30 -6.32 -18.85 -2.90
CA THR A 30 -7.27 -19.95 -2.67
C THR A 30 -6.75 -20.95 -1.65
N GLN A 31 -5.50 -21.38 -1.78
CA GLN A 31 -4.92 -22.34 -0.84
C GLN A 31 -4.58 -21.67 0.51
N ALA A 32 -4.14 -20.42 0.50
CA ALA A 32 -3.80 -19.69 1.73
C ALA A 32 -5.01 -19.50 2.64
N ARG A 33 -6.23 -19.40 2.11
CA ARG A 33 -7.47 -19.28 2.90
C ARG A 33 -7.76 -20.49 3.80
N HIS A 34 -7.20 -21.64 3.48
CA HIS A 34 -7.34 -22.88 4.28
C HIS A 34 -6.21 -23.07 5.30
N ASP A 35 -5.27 -22.14 5.37
CA ASP A 35 -4.14 -22.23 6.30
C ASP A 35 -4.52 -21.69 7.69
N ALA A 36 -3.93 -22.28 8.74
CA ALA A 36 -4.18 -21.87 10.12
C ALA A 36 -3.82 -20.39 10.38
N ASP A 37 -2.83 -19.85 9.67
CA ASP A 37 -2.45 -18.44 9.77
C ASP A 37 -3.56 -17.51 9.26
N TRP A 38 -4.36 -17.94 8.29
CA TRP A 38 -5.51 -17.15 7.81
C TRP A 38 -6.55 -16.94 8.91
N THR A 39 -6.89 -18.03 9.61
CA THR A 39 -7.81 -17.99 10.77
C THR A 39 -7.23 -17.18 11.93
N ARG A 40 -5.95 -17.41 12.25
CA ARG A 40 -5.24 -16.71 13.32
C ARG A 40 -5.26 -15.19 13.18
N TRP A 41 -5.32 -14.68 11.95
CA TRP A 41 -5.33 -13.26 11.66
C TRP A 41 -6.74 -12.69 11.40
N ASN A 42 -7.79 -13.45 11.71
CA ASN A 42 -9.18 -13.07 11.53
C ASN A 42 -9.48 -12.57 10.11
N LEU A 43 -9.01 -13.33 9.11
CA LEU A 43 -9.20 -12.99 7.71
C LEU A 43 -10.36 -13.75 7.06
N GLN A 44 -11.09 -14.59 7.82
CA GLN A 44 -12.20 -15.39 7.29
C GLN A 44 -13.28 -14.51 6.65
N ASP A 45 -13.59 -13.41 7.30
CA ASP A 45 -14.61 -12.45 6.86
C ASP A 45 -14.05 -11.33 5.98
N GLU A 46 -12.76 -11.40 5.64
CA GLU A 46 -12.09 -10.35 4.87
C GLU A 46 -12.42 -10.47 3.39
N THR A 47 -13.06 -9.44 2.84
CA THR A 47 -13.35 -9.36 1.42
C THR A 47 -12.12 -8.85 0.66
N ILE A 48 -11.39 -9.77 0.02
CA ILE A 48 -10.29 -9.44 -0.87
C ILE A 48 -10.85 -9.20 -2.26
N VAL A 49 -10.94 -7.94 -2.65
CA VAL A 49 -11.55 -7.55 -3.93
C VAL A 49 -10.46 -7.45 -5.00
N ASP A 50 -10.68 -8.18 -6.08
CA ASP A 50 -9.93 -8.00 -7.32
C ASP A 50 -10.31 -6.67 -7.98
N ASP A 51 -9.29 -5.97 -8.49
CA ASP A 51 -9.44 -4.69 -9.18
C ASP A 51 -8.63 -4.75 -10.47
N PRO A 52 -9.27 -4.78 -11.65
CA PRO A 52 -8.57 -4.90 -12.93
C PRO A 52 -7.54 -3.80 -13.17
N ALA A 53 -7.85 -2.55 -12.80
CA ALA A 53 -6.93 -1.42 -12.98
C ALA A 53 -5.71 -1.55 -12.06
N TYR A 54 -5.91 -1.99 -10.81
CA TYR A 54 -4.82 -2.28 -9.88
C TYR A 54 -4.00 -3.49 -10.35
N ARG A 55 -4.65 -4.58 -10.80
CA ARG A 55 -4.00 -5.77 -11.33
C ARG A 55 -3.06 -5.43 -12.48
N GLU A 56 -3.54 -4.66 -13.46
CA GLU A 56 -2.74 -4.24 -14.61
C GLU A 56 -1.45 -3.54 -14.18
N LYS A 57 -1.55 -2.54 -13.30
CA LYS A 57 -0.40 -1.78 -12.80
C LYS A 57 0.59 -2.65 -12.02
N ILE A 58 0.10 -3.50 -11.12
CA ILE A 58 0.97 -4.36 -10.31
C ILE A 58 1.64 -5.44 -11.16
N VAL A 59 0.91 -6.11 -12.05
CA VAL A 59 1.50 -7.15 -12.90
C VAL A 59 2.53 -6.55 -13.84
N GLN A 60 2.29 -5.36 -14.40
CA GLN A 60 3.29 -4.65 -15.21
C GLN A 60 4.58 -4.39 -14.43
N GLN A 61 4.47 -3.90 -13.18
CA GLN A 61 5.63 -3.67 -12.32
C GLN A 61 6.35 -4.97 -11.95
N LEU A 62 5.60 -6.03 -11.64
CA LEU A 62 6.18 -7.33 -11.31
C LEU A 62 6.95 -7.92 -12.49
N ARG A 63 6.41 -7.85 -13.71
CA ARG A 63 7.09 -8.28 -14.93
C ARG A 63 8.38 -7.50 -15.20
N ALA A 64 8.35 -6.18 -14.98
CA ALA A 64 9.54 -5.34 -15.13
C ALA A 64 10.64 -5.68 -14.10
N CYS A 65 10.28 -6.21 -12.93
CA CYS A 65 11.22 -6.56 -11.86
C CYS A 65 11.64 -8.04 -11.85
N HIS A 66 10.87 -8.93 -12.47
CA HIS A 66 11.05 -10.39 -12.46
C HIS A 66 10.86 -10.94 -13.89
N ASP A 67 11.67 -10.45 -14.82
CA ASP A 67 11.56 -10.83 -16.23
C ASP A 67 11.66 -12.34 -16.42
N GLY A 68 10.84 -12.88 -17.34
CA GLY A 68 10.86 -14.30 -17.71
C GLY A 68 10.17 -15.27 -16.74
N GLY A 69 9.47 -14.78 -15.69
CA GLY A 69 8.68 -15.63 -14.81
C GLY A 69 7.38 -16.14 -15.49
N PRO A 70 6.85 -17.30 -15.06
CA PRO A 70 5.56 -17.81 -15.54
C PRO A 70 4.40 -16.96 -15.03
N ASP A 71 3.28 -16.95 -15.76
CA ASP A 71 2.10 -16.14 -15.42
C ASP A 71 1.53 -16.45 -14.03
N GLU A 72 1.58 -17.70 -13.60
CA GLU A 72 1.17 -18.16 -12.29
C GLU A 72 1.98 -17.48 -11.16
N LEU A 73 3.27 -17.23 -11.38
CA LEU A 73 4.09 -16.50 -10.42
C LEU A 73 3.59 -15.06 -10.24
N TYR A 74 3.32 -14.37 -11.34
CA TYR A 74 2.79 -13.00 -11.27
C TYR A 74 1.40 -12.96 -10.65
N GLN A 75 0.57 -13.97 -10.90
CA GLN A 75 -0.74 -14.09 -10.27
C GLN A 75 -0.63 -14.22 -8.75
N THR A 76 0.19 -15.13 -8.25
CA THR A 76 0.35 -15.32 -6.78
C THR A 76 1.02 -14.12 -6.12
N MET A 77 1.95 -13.45 -6.78
CA MET A 77 2.56 -12.21 -6.29
C MET A 77 1.54 -11.06 -6.25
N TYR A 78 0.67 -10.95 -7.25
CA TYR A 78 -0.44 -10.00 -7.25
C TYR A 78 -1.41 -10.27 -6.10
N GLU A 79 -1.81 -11.53 -5.90
CA GLU A 79 -2.67 -11.94 -4.79
C GLU A 79 -2.06 -11.60 -3.42
N ALA A 80 -0.76 -11.82 -3.26
CA ALA A 80 -0.03 -11.43 -2.06
C ALA A 80 -0.03 -9.90 -1.85
N SER A 81 0.02 -9.13 -2.94
CA SER A 81 -0.10 -7.67 -2.89
C SER A 81 -1.50 -7.26 -2.47
N MET A 82 -2.55 -7.88 -3.01
CA MET A 82 -3.93 -7.64 -2.57
C MET A 82 -4.12 -7.87 -1.07
N VAL A 83 -3.66 -9.01 -0.56
CA VAL A 83 -3.78 -9.34 0.89
C VAL A 83 -3.01 -8.34 1.75
N ARG A 84 -1.84 -7.91 1.31
CA ARG A 84 -1.07 -6.88 2.02
C ARG A 84 -1.83 -5.57 2.08
N ASP A 85 -2.35 -5.09 0.97
CA ASP A 85 -3.04 -3.80 0.87
C ASP A 85 -4.39 -3.80 1.60
N GLU A 86 -5.12 -4.93 1.58
CA GLU A 86 -6.33 -5.09 2.39
C GLU A 86 -6.02 -5.04 3.89
N GLY A 87 -4.95 -5.72 4.34
CA GLY A 87 -4.51 -5.67 5.73
C GLY A 87 -4.10 -4.27 6.18
N MET A 88 -3.36 -3.53 5.33
CA MET A 88 -3.01 -2.12 5.57
C MET A 88 -4.26 -1.25 5.67
N ALA A 89 -5.19 -1.39 4.71
CA ALA A 89 -6.43 -0.61 4.69
C ALA A 89 -7.27 -0.89 5.93
N ARG A 90 -7.40 -2.15 6.37
CA ARG A 90 -8.08 -2.52 7.61
C ARG A 90 -7.48 -1.81 8.81
N THR A 91 -6.15 -1.81 8.94
CA THR A 91 -5.48 -1.12 10.05
C THR A 91 -5.79 0.38 10.06
N ILE A 92 -5.75 1.04 8.89
CA ILE A 92 -6.08 2.47 8.78
C ILE A 92 -7.54 2.72 9.18
N VAL A 93 -8.46 1.90 8.69
CA VAL A 93 -9.90 2.02 9.00
C VAL A 93 -10.13 1.89 10.50
N THR A 94 -9.56 0.86 11.14
CA THR A 94 -9.67 0.67 12.60
C THR A 94 -9.17 1.89 13.38
N LEU A 95 -8.07 2.50 12.94
CA LEU A 95 -7.55 3.72 13.58
C LEU A 95 -8.47 4.93 13.36
N VAL A 96 -9.02 5.10 12.16
CA VAL A 96 -9.97 6.18 11.87
C VAL A 96 -11.25 6.03 12.71
N GLU A 97 -11.79 4.82 12.80
CA GLU A 97 -12.98 4.52 13.58
C GLU A 97 -12.74 4.74 15.08
N ALA A 98 -11.60 4.29 15.61
CA ALA A 98 -11.21 4.53 16.99
C ALA A 98 -11.09 6.02 17.32
N MET A 99 -10.52 6.82 16.40
CA MET A 99 -10.44 8.28 16.55
C MET A 99 -11.83 8.93 16.53
N ARG A 100 -12.73 8.48 15.67
CA ARG A 100 -14.11 8.99 15.59
C ARG A 100 -14.94 8.66 16.83
N ALA A 101 -14.68 7.50 17.44
CA ALA A 101 -15.37 7.04 18.65
C ALA A 101 -14.85 7.68 19.94
N GLY A 102 -13.64 8.27 19.91
CA GLY A 102 -13.04 8.93 21.07
C GLY A 102 -13.73 10.26 21.39
N ALA A 103 -13.72 10.63 22.70
CA ALA A 103 -14.29 11.89 23.18
C ALA A 103 -13.60 13.14 22.59
N ASP A 104 -12.37 13.01 22.11
CA ASP A 104 -11.58 14.04 21.44
C ASP A 104 -11.67 13.91 19.92
N ALA A 105 -12.85 14.11 19.36
CA ALA A 105 -13.05 14.17 17.90
C ALA A 105 -12.24 15.29 17.20
N SER A 106 -11.51 16.10 17.95
CA SER A 106 -10.56 17.12 17.47
C SER A 106 -9.16 16.57 17.18
N SER A 107 -8.91 15.31 17.44
CA SER A 107 -7.62 14.67 17.12
C SER A 107 -7.39 14.68 15.61
N GLY A 108 -6.20 15.08 15.21
CA GLY A 108 -5.80 15.31 13.81
C GLY A 108 -5.96 14.10 12.89
N PRO A 109 -5.43 14.16 11.67
CA PRO A 109 -5.57 13.11 10.68
C PRO A 109 -4.79 11.85 11.07
N VAL A 110 -5.26 10.67 10.64
CA VAL A 110 -4.43 9.46 10.59
C VAL A 110 -3.41 9.63 9.47
N VAL A 111 -2.13 9.62 9.82
CA VAL A 111 -1.04 9.69 8.84
C VAL A 111 -0.45 8.29 8.66
N SER A 112 -0.52 7.74 7.46
CA SER A 112 0.13 6.48 7.12
C SER A 112 1.40 6.70 6.29
N TYR A 113 2.48 6.04 6.67
CA TYR A 113 3.74 6.05 5.94
C TYR A 113 4.05 4.66 5.41
N THR A 114 4.13 4.52 4.09
CA THR A 114 4.33 3.24 3.42
C THR A 114 5.19 3.38 2.16
N GLY A 115 5.57 2.27 1.55
CA GLY A 115 6.22 2.29 0.24
C GLY A 115 5.29 2.84 -0.85
N GLY A 116 5.86 3.60 -1.81
CA GLY A 116 5.09 4.29 -2.86
C GLY A 116 4.14 3.37 -3.64
N GLY A 117 4.52 2.11 -3.89
CA GLY A 117 3.67 1.14 -4.58
C GLY A 117 2.31 0.87 -3.91
N HIS A 118 2.16 1.20 -2.62
CA HIS A 118 0.91 1.01 -1.89
C HIS A 118 -0.06 2.20 -1.99
N ILE A 119 0.35 3.31 -2.60
CA ILE A 119 -0.48 4.51 -2.78
C ILE A 119 -0.62 4.96 -4.23
N GLN A 120 0.18 4.42 -5.14
CA GLN A 120 0.21 4.82 -6.56
C GLN A 120 -1.18 4.78 -7.19
N TYR A 121 -1.51 5.85 -7.92
CA TYR A 121 -2.77 6.01 -8.65
C TYR A 121 -4.02 5.95 -7.75
N ASN A 122 -3.86 6.08 -6.43
CA ASN A 122 -4.93 5.88 -5.43
C ASN A 122 -5.60 4.48 -5.49
N LEU A 123 -5.02 3.52 -6.20
CA LEU A 123 -5.60 2.19 -6.43
C LEU A 123 -5.36 1.19 -5.28
N PRO A 124 -4.13 1.07 -4.69
CA PRO A 124 -3.88 0.03 -3.68
C PRO A 124 -4.62 0.30 -2.37
N VAL A 125 -3.94 0.83 -1.38
CA VAL A 125 -4.50 1.09 -0.05
C VAL A 125 -5.58 2.19 -0.04
N PRO A 126 -5.42 3.34 -0.74
CA PRO A 126 -6.41 4.41 -0.66
C PRO A 126 -7.80 3.99 -1.11
N LYS A 127 -7.93 3.27 -2.24
CA LYS A 127 -9.22 2.79 -2.76
C LYS A 127 -9.89 1.80 -1.79
N ARG A 128 -9.08 0.95 -1.12
CA ARG A 128 -9.56 0.00 -0.13
C ARG A 128 -10.06 0.68 1.15
N VAL A 129 -9.37 1.70 1.61
CA VAL A 129 -9.81 2.54 2.74
C VAL A 129 -11.13 3.25 2.40
N ALA A 130 -11.21 3.90 1.22
CA ALA A 130 -12.42 4.57 0.77
C ALA A 130 -13.63 3.62 0.73
N ARG A 131 -13.46 2.42 0.14
CA ARG A 131 -14.51 1.40 0.10
C ARG A 131 -15.00 1.00 1.49
N ARG A 132 -14.10 0.79 2.45
CA ARG A 132 -14.43 0.36 3.82
C ARG A 132 -15.13 1.43 4.62
N LEU A 133 -14.82 2.69 4.36
CA LEU A 133 -15.41 3.84 5.02
C LEU A 133 -16.54 4.49 4.19
N SER A 134 -17.12 3.76 3.23
CA SER A 134 -18.25 4.19 2.39
C SER A 134 -18.00 5.56 1.71
N ASN A 135 -16.75 5.86 1.37
CA ASN A 135 -16.30 7.15 0.81
C ASN A 135 -16.56 8.38 1.71
N GLU A 136 -16.85 8.19 2.99
CA GLU A 136 -17.11 9.28 3.94
C GLU A 136 -15.84 9.93 4.50
N VAL A 137 -14.68 9.50 4.01
CA VAL A 137 -13.38 9.99 4.46
C VAL A 137 -12.69 10.80 3.36
N ARG A 138 -12.13 11.94 3.75
CA ARG A 138 -11.23 12.71 2.87
C ARG A 138 -9.84 12.12 2.99
N GLN A 139 -9.29 11.66 1.87
CA GLN A 139 -7.94 11.13 1.76
C GLN A 139 -7.08 12.04 0.89
N ILE A 140 -5.81 12.09 1.20
CA ILE A 140 -4.78 12.76 0.40
C ILE A 140 -3.57 11.83 0.33
N THR A 141 -3.05 11.63 -0.87
CA THR A 141 -1.83 10.86 -1.09
C THR A 141 -0.68 11.79 -1.48
N VAL A 142 0.47 11.55 -0.85
CA VAL A 142 1.73 12.26 -1.16
C VAL A 142 2.77 11.23 -1.58
N TYR A 143 3.15 11.26 -2.84
CA TYR A 143 4.19 10.36 -3.35
C TYR A 143 5.56 11.05 -3.27
N MET A 144 6.43 10.49 -2.44
CA MET A 144 7.79 11.01 -2.26
C MET A 144 8.74 10.31 -3.24
N THR A 145 9.43 11.09 -4.06
CA THR A 145 10.40 10.57 -5.02
C THR A 145 11.62 11.46 -5.12
N SER A 146 12.77 10.85 -5.44
CA SER A 146 13.97 11.61 -5.74
C SER A 146 13.89 12.13 -7.16
N PHE A 147 14.33 13.36 -7.36
CA PHE A 147 14.35 14.05 -8.63
C PHE A 147 15.76 14.45 -9.05
N GLU A 148 16.05 14.23 -10.31
CA GLU A 148 17.27 14.66 -10.98
C GLU A 148 16.89 15.47 -12.23
N GLN A 149 17.58 16.61 -12.45
CA GLN A 149 17.21 17.55 -13.51
C GLN A 149 17.18 16.92 -14.92
N GLY A 150 17.99 15.89 -15.17
CA GLY A 150 17.99 15.15 -16.44
C GLY A 150 16.82 14.18 -16.64
N ARG A 151 15.87 14.10 -15.70
CA ARG A 151 14.73 13.15 -15.72
C ARG A 151 13.38 13.84 -15.67
N LEU A 152 13.24 14.94 -16.36
CA LEU A 152 11.97 15.69 -16.43
C LEU A 152 10.84 14.88 -17.06
N ASP A 153 11.14 14.00 -18.01
CA ASP A 153 10.13 13.16 -18.67
C ASP A 153 9.48 12.19 -17.68
N ASP A 154 10.28 11.56 -16.80
CA ASP A 154 9.73 10.71 -15.74
C ASP A 154 8.76 11.48 -14.81
N LEU A 155 9.07 12.74 -14.51
CA LEU A 155 8.21 13.59 -13.70
C LEU A 155 6.92 13.93 -14.43
N HIS A 156 7.01 14.30 -15.71
CA HIS A 156 5.85 14.57 -16.55
C HIS A 156 4.93 13.34 -16.66
N GLU A 157 5.50 12.15 -16.84
CA GLU A 157 4.73 10.89 -16.85
C GLU A 157 4.01 10.63 -15.51
N MET A 158 4.69 10.86 -14.38
CA MET A 158 4.07 10.72 -13.06
C MET A 158 2.90 11.69 -12.85
N ILE A 159 3.04 12.93 -13.31
CA ILE A 159 2.00 13.97 -13.22
C ILE A 159 0.84 13.64 -14.17
N ALA A 160 1.13 13.36 -15.44
CA ALA A 160 0.12 13.02 -16.45
C ALA A 160 -0.67 11.76 -16.06
N GLY A 161 0.01 10.77 -15.51
CA GLY A 161 -0.58 9.53 -14.99
C GLY A 161 -1.31 9.69 -13.66
N LYS A 162 -1.27 10.86 -13.02
CA LYS A 162 -1.88 11.12 -11.68
C LYS A 162 -1.46 10.07 -10.65
N ILE A 163 -0.16 9.88 -10.51
CA ILE A 163 0.39 8.84 -9.61
C ILE A 163 -0.04 9.03 -8.15
N SER A 164 -0.35 10.25 -7.75
CA SER A 164 -0.85 10.65 -6.43
C SER A 164 -1.48 12.04 -6.49
N ASP A 165 -2.07 12.50 -5.39
CA ASP A 165 -2.62 13.86 -5.30
C ASP A 165 -1.51 14.91 -5.25
N TYR A 166 -0.38 14.59 -4.60
CA TYR A 166 0.79 15.46 -4.51
C TYR A 166 2.09 14.68 -4.73
N LEU A 167 3.05 15.32 -5.38
CA LEU A 167 4.43 14.85 -5.50
C LEU A 167 5.32 15.65 -4.56
N TRP A 168 6.09 14.94 -3.74
CA TRP A 168 7.16 15.53 -2.94
C TRP A 168 8.50 15.15 -3.53
N LEU A 169 9.18 16.14 -4.10
CA LEU A 169 10.47 15.93 -4.75
C LEU A 169 11.61 16.15 -3.75
N THR A 170 12.53 15.22 -3.70
CA THR A 170 13.75 15.32 -2.92
C THR A 170 14.97 15.25 -3.85
N PRO A 171 16.11 15.88 -3.51
CA PRO A 171 17.34 15.66 -4.26
C PRO A 171 17.72 14.19 -4.28
N VAL A 172 18.37 13.76 -5.36
CA VAL A 172 18.97 12.44 -5.43
C VAL A 172 20.11 12.35 -4.41
N SER A 173 20.14 11.27 -3.62
CA SER A 173 21.19 11.05 -2.64
C SER A 173 22.53 10.71 -3.32
N ALA A 174 23.64 10.79 -2.56
CA ALA A 174 24.95 10.38 -3.04
C ALA A 174 25.00 8.90 -3.49
N GLN A 175 24.08 8.04 -3.02
CA GLN A 175 23.93 6.66 -3.44
C GLN A 175 23.17 6.49 -4.77
N GLY A 176 22.73 7.59 -5.39
CA GLY A 176 21.96 7.60 -6.61
C GLY A 176 20.46 7.37 -6.38
N LEU A 177 19.74 7.10 -7.47
CA LEU A 177 18.31 6.83 -7.43
C LEU A 177 18.00 5.51 -6.71
N PRO A 178 16.89 5.44 -5.97
CA PRO A 178 16.49 4.18 -5.35
C PRO A 178 16.21 3.12 -6.44
N ARG A 179 16.75 1.94 -6.24
CA ARG A 179 16.44 0.81 -7.14
C ARG A 179 14.99 0.40 -6.93
N ARG A 180 14.19 0.43 -8.00
CA ARG A 180 12.77 0.02 -7.97
C ARG A 180 12.60 -1.50 -7.89
N CYS A 181 13.59 -2.24 -8.39
CA CYS A 181 13.61 -3.70 -8.41
C CYS A 181 14.83 -4.22 -7.64
N ARG A 182 14.64 -5.18 -6.76
CA ARG A 182 15.70 -5.91 -6.04
C ARG A 182 15.43 -7.40 -6.15
#